data_dc09d2d013b199c710147e9c82002f11
#
_entry.id   dc09d2d013b199c710147e9c82002f11
#
_cell.length_a   1.000
_cell.length_b   1.000
_cell.length_c   1.000
_cell.angle_alpha   90.00
_cell.angle_beta   90.00
_cell.angle_gamma   90.00
#
_symmetry.space_group_name_H-M   'P 1'
#
loop_
_entity.id
_entity.type
_entity.pdbx_description
1 polymer ?
#
loop_
_entity_poly.entity_id
_entity_poly.type
_entity_poly.pdbx_seq_one_letter_code
_entity_poly.pdbx_strand_id
1 'polypeptide(L)'
;MLSPANRHDSLDLSAAQPFHLLAVADDVQPEEIDILAGQIWTECSRLGPGLLELKKEAYLTGPWDLTPEAIVGLGLPSRLKFAYLAGVPALRGKPVPQWLQGRDPLWDAFREGGPEGLELEVLQGLRRMARRLAGALRFSTGPIIVPDPDSAVSLRVLSEIWLEPAACLQVVQRALPIAALLMGNETEQTQRRSGSKFPRLTTPEERANYDPDGLRSRIQDGVSPDERAWLHAEAEAYDEAAMSMPMMVDAYAIAADVTQKSSVHVVVQGETAIPPALGHAEDGCVSYAISWIAPEITITEESRLKRAMRLDRLTVIDAIEAVARQLAEATNGVIIDEDDFVVTL
;
A
#
# COMPACT_ATOMS: atom_id res chain seq x y z
N MET A 1 25.83 -21.13 -6.24
CA MET A 1 25.65 -20.50 -4.93
C MET A 1 26.82 -19.56 -4.74
N LEU A 2 26.61 -18.24 -4.67
CA LEU A 2 27.67 -17.29 -4.33
C LEU A 2 28.06 -17.52 -2.87
N SER A 3 29.37 -17.53 -2.60
CA SER A 3 29.82 -17.56 -1.20
C SER A 3 29.37 -16.31 -0.47
N PRO A 4 29.08 -16.40 0.86
CA PRO A 4 28.74 -15.21 1.64
C PRO A 4 29.85 -14.17 1.50
N ALA A 5 29.48 -12.90 1.31
CA ALA A 5 30.44 -11.82 1.23
C ALA A 5 31.11 -11.59 2.60
N ASN A 6 32.44 -11.48 2.62
CA ASN A 6 33.08 -10.78 3.70
C ASN A 6 32.94 -9.27 3.50
N ARG A 7 32.84 -8.52 4.58
CA ARG A 7 32.81 -7.05 4.53
C ARG A 7 34.03 -6.57 3.74
N HIS A 8 33.81 -5.83 2.61
CA HIS A 8 34.82 -5.33 1.66
C HIS A 8 35.25 -6.25 0.49
N ASP A 9 34.55 -7.34 0.24
CA ASP A 9 34.77 -8.05 -1.00
C ASP A 9 34.18 -7.24 -2.17
N SER A 10 34.97 -7.05 -3.22
CA SER A 10 34.51 -6.35 -4.43
C SER A 10 33.57 -7.24 -5.23
N LEU A 11 32.51 -6.61 -5.79
CA LEU A 11 31.54 -7.30 -6.62
C LEU A 11 32.15 -7.67 -7.98
N ASP A 12 32.17 -8.98 -8.29
CA ASP A 12 32.49 -9.46 -9.63
C ASP A 12 31.31 -9.19 -10.57
N LEU A 13 31.55 -8.40 -11.61
CA LEU A 13 30.55 -8.00 -12.59
C LEU A 13 29.89 -9.20 -13.28
N SER A 14 30.68 -10.21 -13.67
CA SER A 14 30.17 -11.38 -14.39
C SER A 14 29.32 -12.27 -13.50
N ALA A 15 29.70 -12.39 -12.24
CA ALA A 15 28.97 -13.15 -11.24
C ALA A 15 27.68 -12.45 -10.81
N ALA A 16 27.62 -11.11 -10.87
CA ALA A 16 26.45 -10.32 -10.47
C ALA A 16 25.35 -10.24 -11.55
N GLN A 17 25.72 -10.34 -12.82
CA GLN A 17 24.78 -10.16 -13.93
C GLN A 17 23.50 -10.99 -13.85
N PRO A 18 23.52 -12.28 -13.48
CA PRO A 18 22.31 -13.12 -13.45
C PRO A 18 21.41 -12.89 -12.23
N PHE A 19 21.82 -12.03 -11.28
CA PHE A 19 21.08 -11.76 -10.07
C PHE A 19 20.32 -10.44 -10.12
N HIS A 20 19.23 -10.36 -9.35
CA HIS A 20 18.68 -9.05 -8.97
C HIS A 20 19.61 -8.42 -7.94
N LEU A 21 19.65 -7.10 -7.90
CA LEU A 21 20.63 -6.41 -7.08
C LEU A 21 20.00 -5.16 -6.46
N LEU A 22 20.03 -5.10 -5.12
CA LEU A 22 19.74 -3.90 -4.35
C LEU A 22 21.05 -3.14 -4.14
N ALA A 23 21.17 -1.95 -4.71
CA ALA A 23 22.34 -1.09 -4.53
C ALA A 23 22.01 0.09 -3.62
N VAL A 24 22.92 0.40 -2.69
CA VAL A 24 22.73 1.45 -1.66
C VAL A 24 23.96 2.35 -1.55
N ALA A 25 23.80 3.50 -0.91
CA ALA A 25 24.87 4.44 -0.65
C ALA A 25 25.78 3.98 0.51
N ASP A 26 26.86 4.72 0.78
CA ASP A 26 27.85 4.38 1.78
C ASP A 26 27.43 4.67 3.23
N ASP A 27 26.40 5.47 3.42
CA ASP A 27 25.79 5.77 4.71
C ASP A 27 24.84 4.69 5.21
N VAL A 28 24.37 3.79 4.32
CA VAL A 28 23.46 2.69 4.69
C VAL A 28 24.26 1.57 5.39
N GLN A 29 23.84 1.22 6.60
CA GLN A 29 24.44 0.15 7.38
C GLN A 29 23.76 -1.21 7.09
N PRO A 30 24.50 -2.33 7.18
CA PRO A 30 23.92 -3.68 6.99
C PRO A 30 22.73 -3.97 7.90
N GLU A 31 22.73 -3.41 9.12
CA GLU A 31 21.66 -3.57 10.10
C GLU A 31 20.35 -2.93 9.65
N GLU A 32 20.41 -1.85 8.85
CA GLU A 32 19.23 -1.24 8.27
C GLU A 32 18.58 -2.15 7.23
N ILE A 33 19.39 -2.88 6.44
CA ILE A 33 18.90 -3.90 5.52
C ILE A 33 18.17 -5.01 6.28
N ASP A 34 18.74 -5.48 7.40
CA ASP A 34 18.13 -6.52 8.22
C ASP A 34 16.79 -6.07 8.82
N ILE A 35 16.77 -4.85 9.36
CA ILE A 35 15.56 -4.26 9.96
C ILE A 35 14.45 -4.11 8.91
N LEU A 36 14.75 -3.54 7.75
CA LEU A 36 13.76 -3.36 6.69
C LEU A 36 13.28 -4.70 6.11
N ALA A 37 14.20 -5.65 5.91
CA ALA A 37 13.84 -6.99 5.47
C ALA A 37 12.93 -7.70 6.47
N GLY A 38 13.21 -7.60 7.78
CA GLY A 38 12.38 -8.16 8.84
C GLY A 38 10.99 -7.55 8.95
N GLN A 39 10.82 -6.29 8.50
CA GLN A 39 9.51 -5.66 8.44
C GLN A 39 8.66 -6.14 7.25
N ILE A 40 9.30 -6.62 6.17
CA ILE A 40 8.60 -7.14 4.99
C ILE A 40 8.34 -8.65 5.14
N TRP A 41 9.36 -9.39 5.58
CA TRP A 41 9.31 -10.86 5.67
C TRP A 41 9.49 -11.31 7.12
N THR A 42 8.43 -11.79 7.74
CA THR A 42 8.43 -12.24 9.15
C THR A 42 9.35 -13.42 9.40
N GLU A 43 9.65 -14.22 8.35
CA GLU A 43 10.54 -15.37 8.39
C GLU A 43 12.03 -14.97 8.19
N CYS A 44 12.29 -13.67 7.97
CA CYS A 44 13.61 -13.16 7.69
C CYS A 44 14.59 -13.49 8.82
N SER A 45 15.74 -14.06 8.45
CA SER A 45 16.77 -14.43 9.42
C SER A 45 18.18 -14.35 8.84
N ARG A 46 19.13 -13.92 9.66
CA ARG A 46 20.54 -13.90 9.28
C ARG A 46 21.17 -15.30 9.47
N LEU A 47 21.54 -15.93 8.38
CA LEU A 47 22.17 -17.25 8.39
C LEU A 47 23.68 -17.21 8.65
N GLY A 48 24.30 -16.04 8.47
CA GLY A 48 25.73 -15.83 8.66
C GLY A 48 26.22 -14.47 8.18
N PRO A 49 27.52 -14.19 8.31
CA PRO A 49 28.09 -12.96 7.77
C PRO A 49 27.78 -12.85 6.26
N GLY A 50 27.21 -11.72 5.83
CA GLY A 50 26.90 -11.49 4.43
C GLY A 50 25.81 -12.37 3.81
N LEU A 51 25.02 -13.08 4.62
CA LEU A 51 23.91 -13.92 4.14
C LEU A 51 22.66 -13.72 4.98
N LEU A 52 21.65 -13.14 4.38
CA LEU A 52 20.31 -12.90 4.95
C LEU A 52 19.29 -13.74 4.18
N GLU A 53 18.61 -14.66 4.86
CA GLU A 53 17.44 -15.34 4.30
C GLU A 53 16.23 -14.45 4.47
N LEU A 54 15.58 -14.11 3.36
CA LEU A 54 14.34 -13.32 3.34
C LEU A 54 13.14 -14.21 3.61
N LYS A 55 13.11 -15.32 2.89
CA LYS A 55 12.14 -16.39 2.94
C LYS A 55 12.78 -17.67 2.46
N LYS A 56 12.16 -18.82 2.70
CA LYS A 56 12.63 -20.09 2.15
C LYS A 56 12.89 -19.96 0.64
N GLU A 57 14.10 -20.31 0.20
CA GLU A 57 14.59 -20.22 -1.18
C GLU A 57 14.88 -18.78 -1.68
N ALA A 58 14.73 -17.75 -0.84
CA ALA A 58 15.07 -16.37 -1.20
C ALA A 58 16.05 -15.78 -0.19
N TYR A 59 17.14 -15.21 -0.67
CA TYR A 59 18.20 -14.66 0.19
C TYR A 59 18.89 -13.45 -0.42
N LEU A 60 19.52 -12.64 0.44
CA LEU A 60 20.44 -11.58 0.05
C LEU A 60 21.86 -11.95 0.46
N THR A 61 22.81 -11.72 -0.44
CA THR A 61 24.24 -11.80 -0.13
C THR A 61 24.88 -10.43 -0.28
N GLY A 62 25.67 -10.02 0.71
CA GLY A 62 26.30 -8.71 0.74
C GLY A 62 26.54 -8.21 2.16
N PRO A 63 27.04 -6.97 2.35
CA PRO A 63 27.33 -6.00 1.29
C PRO A 63 28.58 -6.35 0.45
N TRP A 64 28.47 -6.09 -0.86
CA TRP A 64 29.59 -6.14 -1.80
C TRP A 64 30.01 -4.73 -2.17
N ASP A 65 31.32 -4.45 -2.19
CA ASP A 65 31.84 -3.16 -2.63
C ASP A 65 31.63 -2.99 -4.15
N LEU A 66 31.03 -1.87 -4.56
CA LEU A 66 30.86 -1.50 -5.96
C LEU A 66 32.07 -0.71 -6.44
N THR A 67 32.90 -1.34 -7.28
CA THR A 67 34.01 -0.63 -7.96
C THR A 67 33.45 0.32 -9.02
N PRO A 68 34.22 1.37 -9.45
CA PRO A 68 33.77 2.25 -10.54
C PRO A 68 33.43 1.47 -11.83
N GLU A 69 34.18 0.41 -12.14
CA GLU A 69 33.92 -0.46 -13.28
C GLU A 69 32.60 -1.22 -13.14
N ALA A 70 32.29 -1.73 -11.93
CA ALA A 70 31.02 -2.41 -11.65
C ALA A 70 29.83 -1.44 -11.73
N ILE A 71 29.97 -0.22 -11.22
CA ILE A 71 28.95 0.82 -11.32
C ILE A 71 28.62 1.12 -12.79
N VAL A 72 29.64 1.34 -13.62
CA VAL A 72 29.45 1.63 -15.06
C VAL A 72 28.92 0.39 -15.78
N GLY A 73 29.49 -0.79 -15.54
CA GLY A 73 29.10 -2.04 -16.21
C GLY A 73 27.68 -2.49 -15.88
N LEU A 74 27.19 -2.19 -14.67
CA LEU A 74 25.82 -2.47 -14.24
C LEU A 74 24.84 -1.31 -14.52
N GLY A 75 25.35 -0.13 -14.94
CA GLY A 75 24.55 1.06 -15.21
C GLY A 75 24.00 1.76 -13.96
N LEU A 76 24.61 1.52 -12.80
CA LEU A 76 24.15 2.04 -11.51
C LEU A 76 24.47 3.54 -11.32
N PRO A 77 23.69 4.29 -10.52
CA PRO A 77 24.06 5.63 -10.10
C PRO A 77 25.40 5.68 -9.35
N SER A 78 26.27 6.63 -9.68
CA SER A 78 27.65 6.74 -9.13
C SER A 78 27.70 6.98 -7.61
N ARG A 79 26.59 7.43 -6.99
CA ARG A 79 26.48 7.64 -5.54
C ARG A 79 26.37 6.33 -4.74
N LEU A 80 26.03 5.22 -5.40
CA LEU A 80 25.86 3.93 -4.74
C LEU A 80 27.22 3.26 -4.57
N LYS A 81 27.45 2.65 -3.42
CA LYS A 81 28.74 2.08 -3.00
C LYS A 81 28.69 0.61 -2.66
N PHE A 82 27.53 0.14 -2.20
CA PHE A 82 27.34 -1.24 -1.80
C PHE A 82 26.21 -1.89 -2.58
N ALA A 83 26.32 -3.20 -2.75
CA ALA A 83 25.31 -4.02 -3.39
C ALA A 83 24.98 -5.26 -2.58
N TYR A 84 23.70 -5.64 -2.65
CA TYR A 84 23.21 -6.91 -2.13
C TYR A 84 22.61 -7.69 -3.29
N LEU A 85 23.14 -8.91 -3.53
CA LEU A 85 22.62 -9.78 -4.59
C LEU A 85 21.47 -10.61 -4.04
N ALA A 86 20.33 -10.55 -4.73
CA ALA A 86 19.16 -11.33 -4.40
C ALA A 86 19.17 -12.66 -5.19
N GLY A 87 19.30 -13.74 -4.45
CA GLY A 87 19.11 -15.10 -4.97
C GLY A 87 17.67 -15.52 -4.72
N VAL A 88 16.91 -15.72 -5.79
CA VAL A 88 15.54 -16.22 -5.77
C VAL A 88 15.30 -17.06 -7.02
N PRO A 89 14.56 -18.19 -6.94
CA PRO A 89 14.20 -18.96 -8.11
C PRO A 89 13.41 -18.10 -9.11
N ALA A 90 13.85 -18.07 -10.37
CA ALA A 90 13.14 -17.36 -11.41
C ALA A 90 11.82 -18.08 -11.70
N LEU A 91 10.71 -17.40 -11.47
CA LEU A 91 9.36 -17.87 -11.78
C LEU A 91 8.70 -16.87 -12.73
N ARG A 92 8.50 -17.28 -13.98
CA ARG A 92 7.97 -16.45 -15.05
C ARG A 92 6.59 -16.91 -15.47
N GLY A 93 5.68 -15.96 -15.47
CA GLY A 93 4.31 -16.15 -15.95
C GLY A 93 4.15 -15.83 -17.43
N LYS A 94 2.94 -15.42 -17.78
CA LYS A 94 2.61 -15.00 -19.14
C LYS A 94 3.31 -13.69 -19.51
N PRO A 95 3.48 -13.41 -20.82
CA PRO A 95 3.94 -12.12 -21.29
C PRO A 95 3.10 -10.98 -20.73
N VAL A 96 3.77 -9.88 -20.37
CA VAL A 96 3.10 -8.71 -19.79
C VAL A 96 2.13 -8.10 -20.79
N PRO A 97 0.84 -7.92 -20.45
CA PRO A 97 -0.16 -7.35 -21.33
C PRO A 97 0.26 -5.96 -21.85
N GLN A 98 -0.03 -5.69 -23.11
CA GLN A 98 0.38 -4.43 -23.78
C GLN A 98 -0.13 -3.18 -23.06
N TRP A 99 -1.31 -3.24 -22.42
CA TRP A 99 -1.87 -2.11 -21.67
C TRP A 99 -1.11 -1.78 -20.38
N LEU A 100 -0.31 -2.71 -19.86
CA LEU A 100 0.52 -2.53 -18.65
C LEU A 100 1.94 -2.04 -19.00
N GLN A 101 2.37 -2.21 -20.25
CA GLN A 101 3.70 -1.77 -20.71
C GLN A 101 3.83 -0.25 -20.67
N GLY A 102 4.98 0.23 -20.20
CA GLY A 102 5.26 1.66 -20.03
C GLY A 102 4.57 2.31 -18.81
N ARG A 103 3.87 1.54 -17.99
CA ARG A 103 3.22 2.04 -16.78
C ARG A 103 3.99 1.77 -15.51
N ASP A 104 4.72 0.69 -15.46
CA ASP A 104 5.52 0.30 -14.31
C ASP A 104 6.82 -0.37 -14.78
N PRO A 105 7.99 0.20 -14.44
CA PRO A 105 9.29 -0.30 -14.85
C PRO A 105 9.57 -1.74 -14.43
N LEU A 106 8.97 -2.24 -13.35
CA LEU A 106 9.10 -3.64 -12.98
C LEU A 106 8.56 -4.54 -14.09
N TRP A 107 7.33 -4.28 -14.55
CA TRP A 107 6.73 -5.06 -15.63
C TRP A 107 7.46 -4.84 -16.97
N ASP A 108 7.98 -3.64 -17.23
CA ASP A 108 8.76 -3.34 -18.43
C ASP A 108 10.08 -4.11 -18.48
N ALA A 109 10.66 -4.45 -17.33
CA ALA A 109 11.89 -5.25 -17.26
C ALA A 109 11.65 -6.73 -17.63
N PHE A 110 10.39 -7.21 -17.63
CA PHE A 110 10.04 -8.62 -17.82
C PHE A 110 8.96 -8.83 -18.88
N ARG A 111 9.02 -8.11 -20.00
CA ARG A 111 7.97 -8.09 -21.05
C ARG A 111 7.59 -9.47 -21.59
N GLU A 112 8.55 -10.38 -21.71
CA GLU A 112 8.34 -11.73 -22.28
C GLU A 112 7.71 -12.72 -21.29
N GLY A 113 7.83 -12.45 -19.99
CA GLY A 113 7.25 -13.25 -18.93
C GLY A 113 7.38 -12.54 -17.60
N GLY A 114 6.26 -12.02 -17.09
CA GLY A 114 6.22 -11.30 -15.80
C GLY A 114 6.70 -12.18 -14.65
N PRO A 115 7.38 -11.63 -13.64
CA PRO A 115 7.69 -12.38 -12.42
C PRO A 115 6.41 -12.75 -11.69
N GLU A 116 6.38 -13.95 -11.08
CA GLU A 116 5.25 -14.45 -10.30
C GLU A 116 5.73 -15.02 -8.97
N GLY A 117 4.79 -15.27 -8.06
CA GLY A 117 5.03 -15.94 -6.79
C GLY A 117 6.17 -15.31 -5.98
N LEU A 118 7.10 -16.14 -5.51
CA LEU A 118 8.20 -15.72 -4.64
C LEU A 118 9.11 -14.67 -5.30
N GLU A 119 9.39 -14.79 -6.60
CA GLU A 119 10.23 -13.81 -7.28
C GLU A 119 9.56 -12.42 -7.31
N LEU A 120 8.27 -12.36 -7.64
CA LEU A 120 7.52 -11.09 -7.64
C LEU A 120 7.49 -10.48 -6.24
N GLU A 121 7.22 -11.28 -5.20
CA GLU A 121 7.20 -10.84 -3.81
C GLU A 121 8.56 -10.24 -3.39
N VAL A 122 9.65 -10.93 -3.71
CA VAL A 122 11.01 -10.44 -3.39
C VAL A 122 11.31 -9.15 -4.14
N LEU A 123 10.98 -9.05 -5.43
CA LEU A 123 11.23 -7.84 -6.21
C LEU A 123 10.42 -6.64 -5.72
N GLN A 124 9.16 -6.84 -5.33
CA GLN A 124 8.34 -5.80 -4.72
C GLN A 124 8.93 -5.34 -3.38
N GLY A 125 9.35 -6.26 -2.53
CA GLY A 125 10.02 -5.94 -1.27
C GLY A 125 11.33 -5.17 -1.46
N LEU A 126 12.18 -5.61 -2.38
CA LEU A 126 13.43 -4.93 -2.69
C LEU A 126 13.21 -3.54 -3.30
N ARG A 127 12.13 -3.34 -4.08
CA ARG A 127 11.76 -2.02 -4.60
C ARG A 127 11.38 -1.06 -3.46
N ARG A 128 10.59 -1.53 -2.47
CA ARG A 128 10.25 -0.77 -1.27
C ARG A 128 11.51 -0.40 -0.47
N MET A 129 12.40 -1.36 -0.24
CA MET A 129 13.69 -1.11 0.41
C MET A 129 14.56 -0.11 -0.38
N ALA A 130 14.62 -0.23 -1.72
CA ALA A 130 15.36 0.70 -2.56
C ALA A 130 14.81 2.14 -2.43
N ARG A 131 13.49 2.32 -2.34
CA ARG A 131 12.87 3.64 -2.12
C ARG A 131 13.26 4.18 -0.74
N ARG A 132 13.11 3.40 0.30
CA ARG A 132 13.40 3.81 1.68
C ARG A 132 14.87 4.18 1.90
N LEU A 133 15.79 3.47 1.24
CA LEU A 133 17.25 3.66 1.35
C LEU A 133 17.83 4.61 0.31
N ALA A 134 17.00 5.32 -0.45
CA ALA A 134 17.42 6.14 -1.60
C ALA A 134 18.37 5.37 -2.56
N GLY A 135 18.16 4.06 -2.67
CA GLY A 135 18.98 3.13 -3.44
C GLY A 135 18.53 2.94 -4.88
N ALA A 136 18.88 1.78 -5.44
CA ALA A 136 18.43 1.33 -6.74
C ALA A 136 18.20 -0.18 -6.74
N LEU A 137 17.22 -0.64 -7.51
CA LEU A 137 16.97 -2.05 -7.79
C LEU A 137 17.32 -2.33 -9.25
N ARG A 138 18.33 -3.20 -9.48
CA ARG A 138 18.65 -3.71 -10.80
C ARG A 138 18.07 -5.11 -10.97
N PHE A 139 17.37 -5.34 -12.05
CA PHE A 139 16.85 -6.67 -12.39
C PHE A 139 17.92 -7.54 -13.08
N SER A 140 17.80 -8.84 -12.91
CA SER A 140 18.65 -9.83 -13.61
C SER A 140 18.59 -9.69 -15.13
N THR A 141 17.50 -9.12 -15.67
CA THR A 141 17.33 -8.80 -17.10
C THR A 141 18.07 -7.54 -17.56
N GLY A 142 18.67 -6.77 -16.64
CA GLY A 142 19.47 -5.56 -16.93
C GLY A 142 18.86 -4.23 -16.53
N PRO A 143 17.59 -3.95 -16.71
CA PRO A 143 16.95 -2.68 -16.33
C PRO A 143 17.11 -2.34 -14.86
N ILE A 144 17.04 -1.02 -14.56
CA ILE A 144 17.23 -0.49 -13.20
C ILE A 144 16.05 0.41 -12.85
N ILE A 145 15.55 0.26 -11.63
CA ILE A 145 14.65 1.22 -11.00
C ILE A 145 15.44 2.02 -9.96
N VAL A 146 15.30 3.34 -10.01
CA VAL A 146 15.81 4.28 -9.01
C VAL A 146 14.60 5.03 -8.45
N PRO A 147 13.94 4.50 -7.43
CA PRO A 147 12.77 5.15 -6.87
C PRO A 147 13.10 6.52 -6.29
N ASP A 148 12.16 7.47 -6.37
CA ASP A 148 12.27 8.75 -5.68
C ASP A 148 11.96 8.52 -4.19
N PRO A 149 12.93 8.65 -3.27
CA PRO A 149 12.71 8.40 -1.84
C PRO A 149 11.67 9.34 -1.24
N ASP A 150 11.53 10.54 -1.80
CA ASP A 150 10.55 11.51 -1.34
C ASP A 150 9.15 11.28 -1.95
N SER A 151 8.92 10.25 -2.75
CA SER A 151 7.62 9.98 -3.34
C SER A 151 6.62 9.38 -2.34
N ALA A 152 7.10 8.71 -1.30
CA ALA A 152 6.28 8.17 -0.22
C ALA A 152 5.89 9.29 0.75
N VAL A 153 4.80 9.98 0.47
CA VAL A 153 4.33 11.16 1.24
C VAL A 153 3.27 10.77 2.25
N SER A 154 2.44 9.79 1.93
CA SER A 154 1.31 9.40 2.77
C SER A 154 1.77 8.54 3.95
N LEU A 155 1.10 8.70 5.07
CA LEU A 155 1.31 7.90 6.28
C LEU A 155 0.01 7.24 6.71
N ARG A 156 0.11 6.13 7.43
CA ARG A 156 -1.02 5.49 8.10
C ARG A 156 -0.72 5.33 9.58
N VAL A 157 -1.70 5.60 10.42
CA VAL A 157 -1.65 5.24 11.83
C VAL A 157 -2.58 4.05 12.04
N LEU A 158 -2.01 2.94 12.51
CA LEU A 158 -2.75 1.72 12.83
C LEU A 158 -2.92 1.60 14.33
N SER A 159 -4.14 1.36 14.78
CA SER A 159 -4.49 1.31 16.20
C SER A 159 -5.70 0.40 16.43
N GLU A 160 -5.85 -0.10 17.64
CA GLU A 160 -7.06 -0.80 18.08
C GLU A 160 -8.20 0.17 18.48
N ILE A 161 -7.89 1.47 18.61
CA ILE A 161 -8.83 2.50 19.09
C ILE A 161 -9.51 3.15 17.89
N TRP A 162 -10.84 3.09 17.87
CA TRP A 162 -11.69 3.85 16.95
C TRP A 162 -11.99 5.22 17.57
N LEU A 163 -11.64 6.30 16.88
CA LEU A 163 -12.10 7.64 17.23
C LEU A 163 -13.40 7.95 16.47
N GLU A 164 -14.41 8.40 17.19
CA GLU A 164 -15.62 8.93 16.58
C GLU A 164 -15.29 10.16 15.69
N PRO A 165 -16.04 10.42 14.62
CA PRO A 165 -15.74 11.49 13.67
C PRO A 165 -15.44 12.85 14.31
N ALA A 166 -16.23 13.25 15.29
CA ALA A 166 -16.03 14.53 15.99
C ALA A 166 -14.75 14.55 16.86
N ALA A 167 -14.42 13.44 17.50
CA ALA A 167 -13.20 13.32 18.30
C ALA A 167 -11.96 13.30 17.40
N CYS A 168 -11.99 12.55 16.31
CA CYS A 168 -10.92 12.51 15.33
C CYS A 168 -10.69 13.89 14.70
N LEU A 169 -11.76 14.60 14.34
CA LEU A 169 -11.66 15.97 13.82
C LEU A 169 -10.94 16.89 14.81
N GLN A 170 -11.25 16.83 16.11
CA GLN A 170 -10.58 17.63 17.14
C GLN A 170 -9.09 17.30 17.24
N VAL A 171 -8.70 16.03 17.11
CA VAL A 171 -7.30 15.60 17.09
C VAL A 171 -6.59 16.16 15.86
N VAL A 172 -7.17 16.00 14.66
CA VAL A 172 -6.59 16.52 13.41
C VAL A 172 -6.48 18.04 13.42
N GLN A 173 -7.47 18.76 14.00
CA GLN A 173 -7.46 20.21 14.09
C GLN A 173 -6.35 20.78 14.98
N ARG A 174 -5.72 20.01 15.84
CA ARG A 174 -4.53 20.44 16.57
C ARG A 174 -3.34 20.71 15.65
N ALA A 175 -3.22 19.92 14.57
CA ALA A 175 -2.19 20.10 13.55
C ALA A 175 -2.69 20.95 12.37
N LEU A 176 -3.93 20.78 11.96
CA LEU A 176 -4.55 21.46 10.83
C LEU A 176 -5.86 22.14 11.26
N PRO A 177 -5.83 23.37 11.78
CA PRO A 177 -6.99 24.05 12.38
C PRO A 177 -8.18 24.23 11.42
N ILE A 178 -7.94 24.25 10.10
CA ILE A 178 -8.96 24.39 9.06
C ILE A 178 -9.61 23.07 8.62
N ALA A 179 -9.18 21.94 9.22
CA ALA A 179 -9.72 20.63 8.88
C ALA A 179 -11.23 20.57 9.13
N ALA A 180 -11.93 19.88 8.23
CA ALA A 180 -13.36 19.64 8.32
C ALA A 180 -13.70 18.21 7.92
N LEU A 181 -14.79 17.67 8.48
CA LEU A 181 -15.35 16.40 8.01
C LEU A 181 -15.79 16.53 6.56
N LEU A 182 -15.35 15.59 5.74
CA LEU A 182 -15.92 15.39 4.43
C LEU A 182 -17.28 14.72 4.60
N MET A 183 -18.32 15.53 4.67
CA MET A 183 -19.69 15.06 4.57
C MET A 183 -19.88 14.56 3.14
N GLY A 184 -19.77 13.25 2.92
CA GLY A 184 -20.31 12.69 1.69
C GLY A 184 -21.74 13.17 1.58
N ASN A 185 -22.19 13.52 0.37
CA ASN A 185 -23.58 13.90 0.15
C ASN A 185 -24.46 12.85 0.79
N GLU A 186 -24.92 13.12 2.01
CA GLU A 186 -25.73 12.20 2.84
C GLU A 186 -26.93 11.67 2.06
N THR A 187 -27.42 12.48 1.12
CA THR A 187 -28.53 12.14 0.23
C THR A 187 -28.23 10.97 -0.72
N GLU A 188 -27.01 10.83 -1.21
CA GLU A 188 -26.66 9.73 -2.14
C GLU A 188 -26.20 8.45 -1.41
N GLN A 189 -25.52 8.57 -0.29
CA GLN A 189 -25.07 7.40 0.49
C GLN A 189 -26.19 6.83 1.37
N THR A 190 -27.04 7.68 1.94
CA THR A 190 -28.23 7.26 2.67
C THR A 190 -29.23 6.58 1.75
N GLN A 191 -29.40 7.08 0.52
CA GLN A 191 -30.22 6.39 -0.49
C GLN A 191 -29.61 5.07 -0.98
N ARG A 192 -28.26 4.90 -0.95
CA ARG A 192 -27.62 3.62 -1.30
C ARG A 192 -27.59 2.61 -0.16
N ARG A 193 -27.71 3.03 1.11
CA ARG A 193 -27.68 2.14 2.29
C ARG A 193 -29.05 1.91 2.93
N SER A 194 -30.04 2.79 2.73
CA SER A 194 -31.42 2.64 3.25
C SER A 194 -32.35 1.87 2.33
N GLY A 195 -31.87 1.28 1.30
CA GLY A 195 -32.67 0.44 0.43
C GLY A 195 -32.07 -0.94 0.41
N SER A 196 -32.90 -1.97 0.58
CA SER A 196 -32.58 -3.32 0.22
C SER A 196 -31.55 -3.32 -0.91
N LYS A 197 -30.57 -4.24 -0.92
CA LYS A 197 -29.57 -4.41 -2.01
C LYS A 197 -30.20 -4.42 -3.43
N PHE A 198 -31.49 -4.25 -3.50
CA PHE A 198 -32.30 -4.28 -4.70
C PHE A 198 -33.15 -3.01 -4.79
N PRO A 199 -33.08 -2.26 -5.90
CA PRO A 199 -33.94 -1.13 -6.13
C PRO A 199 -35.40 -1.58 -6.06
N ARG A 200 -36.28 -0.78 -5.44
CA ARG A 200 -37.72 -1.01 -5.51
C ARG A 200 -38.13 -0.86 -6.97
N LEU A 201 -38.34 -1.99 -7.64
CA LEU A 201 -38.78 -2.03 -9.03
C LEU A 201 -40.30 -1.73 -9.05
N THR A 202 -40.64 -0.52 -9.43
CA THR A 202 -42.01 -0.03 -9.38
C THR A 202 -42.78 -0.29 -10.66
N THR A 203 -42.06 -0.42 -11.79
CA THR A 203 -42.69 -0.66 -13.09
C THR A 203 -42.46 -2.12 -13.57
N PRO A 204 -43.40 -2.64 -14.42
CA PRO A 204 -43.22 -3.96 -15.03
C PRO A 204 -41.93 -4.08 -15.88
N GLU A 205 -41.51 -2.96 -16.53
CA GLU A 205 -40.32 -2.89 -17.35
C GLU A 205 -39.03 -2.96 -16.50
N GLU A 206 -39.02 -2.27 -15.37
CA GLU A 206 -37.89 -2.36 -14.41
C GLU A 206 -37.74 -3.78 -13.85
N ARG A 207 -38.86 -4.46 -13.57
CA ARG A 207 -38.87 -5.85 -13.10
C ARG A 207 -38.33 -6.83 -14.17
N ALA A 208 -38.75 -6.65 -15.42
CA ALA A 208 -38.30 -7.47 -16.54
C ALA A 208 -36.79 -7.31 -16.81
N ASN A 209 -36.25 -6.09 -16.67
CA ASN A 209 -34.83 -5.82 -16.82
C ASN A 209 -33.98 -6.41 -15.67
N TYR A 210 -34.58 -6.55 -14.48
CA TYR A 210 -33.85 -7.05 -13.30
C TYR A 210 -33.94 -8.58 -13.15
N ASP A 211 -34.97 -9.20 -13.70
CA ASP A 211 -35.18 -10.66 -13.69
C ASP A 211 -35.58 -11.15 -15.10
N PRO A 212 -34.69 -10.97 -16.09
CA PRO A 212 -35.01 -11.26 -17.48
C PRO A 212 -35.39 -12.73 -17.72
N ASP A 213 -34.90 -13.64 -16.86
CA ASP A 213 -35.21 -15.08 -16.95
C ASP A 213 -36.42 -15.49 -16.11
N GLY A 214 -37.04 -14.58 -15.39
CA GLY A 214 -38.16 -14.84 -14.49
C GLY A 214 -37.83 -15.82 -13.35
N LEU A 215 -36.56 -15.92 -12.97
CA LEU A 215 -36.09 -16.90 -11.99
C LEU A 215 -36.63 -16.58 -10.58
N ARG A 216 -36.70 -15.30 -10.24
CA ARG A 216 -37.26 -14.82 -8.97
C ARG A 216 -38.78 -15.04 -8.89
N SER A 217 -39.47 -14.78 -9.98
CA SER A 217 -40.92 -15.05 -10.06
C SER A 217 -41.21 -16.53 -9.88
N ARG A 218 -40.40 -17.41 -10.46
CA ARG A 218 -40.53 -18.88 -10.31
C ARG A 218 -40.28 -19.35 -8.88
N ILE A 219 -39.30 -18.74 -8.18
CA ILE A 219 -39.03 -19.04 -6.77
C ILE A 219 -40.19 -18.56 -5.89
N GLN A 220 -40.74 -17.37 -6.17
CA GLN A 220 -41.88 -16.84 -5.43
C GLN A 220 -43.17 -17.60 -5.65
N ASP A 221 -43.38 -18.14 -6.86
CA ASP A 221 -44.58 -18.94 -7.19
C ASP A 221 -44.60 -20.32 -6.50
N GLY A 222 -43.45 -20.78 -6.01
CA GLY A 222 -43.35 -22.02 -5.23
C GLY A 222 -43.69 -21.86 -3.73
N VAL A 223 -43.90 -20.62 -3.24
CA VAL A 223 -44.16 -20.32 -1.84
C VAL A 223 -45.65 -20.08 -1.64
N SER A 224 -46.24 -20.66 -0.62
CA SER A 224 -47.67 -20.50 -0.32
C SER A 224 -47.98 -19.04 0.05
N PRO A 225 -49.24 -18.54 -0.13
CA PRO A 225 -49.61 -17.18 0.26
C PRO A 225 -49.35 -16.84 1.72
N ASP A 226 -49.54 -17.80 2.64
CA ASP A 226 -49.32 -17.62 4.05
C ASP A 226 -47.82 -17.53 4.40
N GLU A 227 -47.01 -18.37 3.77
CA GLU A 227 -45.56 -18.34 3.89
C GLU A 227 -44.97 -17.03 3.32
N ARG A 228 -45.53 -16.55 2.23
CA ARG A 228 -45.14 -15.26 1.63
C ARG A 228 -45.49 -14.09 2.54
N ALA A 229 -46.66 -14.09 3.16
CA ALA A 229 -47.09 -13.08 4.11
C ALA A 229 -46.18 -13.08 5.36
N TRP A 230 -45.79 -14.27 5.84
CA TRP A 230 -44.87 -14.41 6.94
C TRP A 230 -43.46 -13.90 6.59
N LEU A 231 -42.91 -14.26 5.43
CA LEU A 231 -41.61 -13.77 4.96
C LEU A 231 -41.59 -12.25 4.80
N HIS A 232 -42.69 -11.63 4.31
CA HIS A 232 -42.78 -10.19 4.22
C HIS A 232 -42.83 -9.53 5.60
N ALA A 233 -43.56 -10.08 6.56
CA ALA A 233 -43.63 -9.56 7.91
C ALA A 233 -42.28 -9.66 8.62
N GLU A 234 -41.55 -10.75 8.42
CA GLU A 234 -40.21 -10.95 8.99
C GLU A 234 -39.18 -10.00 8.36
N ALA A 235 -39.26 -9.78 7.04
CA ALA A 235 -38.42 -8.81 6.34
C ALA A 235 -38.71 -7.37 6.79
N GLU A 236 -39.97 -6.99 6.97
CA GLU A 236 -40.36 -5.69 7.49
C GLU A 236 -39.87 -5.48 8.93
N ALA A 237 -40.00 -6.50 9.79
CA ALA A 237 -39.50 -6.45 11.17
C ALA A 237 -37.97 -6.35 11.23
N TYR A 238 -37.26 -7.03 10.32
CA TYR A 238 -35.80 -6.92 10.19
C TYR A 238 -35.39 -5.51 9.72
N ASP A 239 -36.08 -4.97 8.71
CA ASP A 239 -35.81 -3.62 8.20
C ASP A 239 -36.09 -2.54 9.27
N GLU A 240 -37.17 -2.70 10.06
CA GLU A 240 -37.50 -1.81 11.17
C GLU A 240 -36.45 -1.88 12.29
N ALA A 241 -36.01 -3.09 12.65
CA ALA A 241 -34.93 -3.30 13.60
C ALA A 241 -33.60 -2.72 13.11
N ALA A 242 -33.29 -2.92 11.83
CA ALA A 242 -32.06 -2.38 11.23
C ALA A 242 -32.08 -0.83 11.15
N MET A 243 -33.26 -0.23 10.90
CA MET A 243 -33.41 1.22 10.92
C MET A 243 -33.39 1.83 12.31
N SER A 244 -33.75 1.06 13.35
CA SER A 244 -33.70 1.49 14.74
C SER A 244 -32.29 1.34 15.37
N MET A 245 -31.40 0.59 14.74
CA MET A 245 -30.02 0.51 15.20
C MET A 245 -29.29 1.83 14.94
N PRO A 246 -28.49 2.34 15.89
CA PRO A 246 -27.65 3.50 15.61
C PRO A 246 -26.76 3.18 14.40
N MET A 247 -26.74 4.10 13.44
CA MET A 247 -25.96 3.94 12.22
C MET A 247 -24.48 3.85 12.60
N MET A 248 -23.92 2.65 12.51
CA MET A 248 -22.48 2.45 12.68
C MET A 248 -21.78 3.09 11.48
N VAL A 249 -20.93 4.05 11.74
CA VAL A 249 -20.09 4.68 10.71
C VAL A 249 -18.92 3.75 10.46
N ASP A 250 -18.98 2.99 9.35
CA ASP A 250 -17.92 2.03 8.99
C ASP A 250 -16.65 2.72 8.46
N ALA A 251 -16.79 3.96 7.98
CA ALA A 251 -15.70 4.79 7.49
C ALA A 251 -16.12 6.26 7.43
N TYR A 252 -15.17 7.16 7.63
CA TYR A 252 -15.36 8.60 7.43
C TYR A 252 -14.07 9.25 6.96
N ALA A 253 -14.15 10.48 6.48
CA ALA A 253 -12.99 11.22 6.04
C ALA A 253 -12.99 12.66 6.57
N ILE A 254 -11.78 13.19 6.77
CA ILE A 254 -11.51 14.57 7.15
C ILE A 254 -10.60 15.15 6.07
N ALA A 255 -10.80 16.40 5.69
CA ALA A 255 -9.94 17.09 4.74
C ALA A 255 -9.51 18.45 5.28
N ALA A 256 -8.33 18.87 4.87
CA ALA A 256 -7.80 20.20 5.10
C ALA A 256 -6.99 20.67 3.89
N ASP A 257 -7.24 21.90 3.43
CA ASP A 257 -6.40 22.51 2.41
C ASP A 257 -5.10 23.02 3.08
N VAL A 258 -3.96 22.49 2.65
CA VAL A 258 -2.64 22.88 3.19
C VAL A 258 -2.04 24.01 2.38
N THR A 259 -2.25 23.97 1.07
CA THR A 259 -1.86 25.04 0.14
C THR A 259 -3.03 25.36 -0.80
N GLN A 260 -2.87 26.34 -1.68
CA GLN A 260 -3.89 26.66 -2.68
C GLN A 260 -4.16 25.51 -3.67
N LYS A 261 -3.30 24.51 -3.73
CA LYS A 261 -3.33 23.43 -4.73
C LYS A 261 -3.31 22.03 -4.12
N SER A 262 -3.04 21.91 -2.84
CA SER A 262 -2.85 20.63 -2.17
C SER A 262 -3.66 20.55 -0.91
N SER A 263 -4.34 19.44 -0.72
CA SER A 263 -5.04 19.11 0.51
C SER A 263 -4.51 17.83 1.14
N VAL A 264 -4.71 17.68 2.44
CA VAL A 264 -4.47 16.47 3.21
C VAL A 264 -5.82 15.85 3.54
N HIS A 265 -5.98 14.57 3.24
CA HIS A 265 -7.14 13.78 3.60
C HIS A 265 -6.77 12.76 4.64
N VAL A 266 -7.60 12.63 5.66
CA VAL A 266 -7.54 11.55 6.66
C VAL A 266 -8.76 10.66 6.47
N VAL A 267 -8.53 9.42 6.03
CA VAL A 267 -9.59 8.42 5.87
C VAL A 267 -9.48 7.44 7.03
N VAL A 268 -10.58 7.26 7.76
CA VAL A 268 -10.66 6.35 8.91
C VAL A 268 -11.56 5.20 8.56
N GLN A 269 -11.04 3.97 8.71
CA GLN A 269 -11.76 2.74 8.39
C GLN A 269 -11.18 1.54 9.14
N GLY A 270 -11.94 0.46 9.21
CA GLY A 270 -11.42 -0.84 9.64
C GLY A 270 -10.44 -1.43 8.62
N GLU A 271 -9.37 -2.05 9.09
CA GLU A 271 -8.33 -2.68 8.28
C GLU A 271 -8.08 -4.10 8.80
N THR A 272 -8.13 -5.08 7.90
CA THR A 272 -7.85 -6.49 8.21
C THR A 272 -6.47 -6.95 7.71
N ALA A 273 -5.92 -6.23 6.72
CA ALA A 273 -4.60 -6.49 6.19
C ALA A 273 -3.55 -5.71 7.00
N ILE A 274 -2.99 -6.35 8.02
CA ILE A 274 -2.02 -5.73 8.91
C ILE A 274 -0.60 -6.01 8.37
N PRO A 275 0.27 -4.99 8.29
CA PRO A 275 1.65 -5.19 7.88
C PRO A 275 2.37 -6.20 8.77
N PRO A 276 3.24 -7.06 8.20
CA PRO A 276 3.96 -8.10 8.94
C PRO A 276 4.74 -7.56 10.15
N ALA A 277 5.26 -6.33 10.05
CA ALA A 277 5.99 -5.66 11.12
C ALA A 277 5.20 -5.48 12.43
N LEU A 278 3.87 -5.48 12.37
CA LEU A 278 2.99 -5.26 13.53
C LEU A 278 2.45 -6.57 14.12
N GLY A 279 2.81 -7.71 13.54
CA GLY A 279 2.34 -9.02 14.00
C GLY A 279 0.90 -9.33 13.56
N HIS A 280 0.27 -10.28 14.23
CA HIS A 280 -1.09 -10.71 13.92
C HIS A 280 -2.04 -10.07 14.94
N ALA A 281 -2.91 -9.19 14.48
CA ALA A 281 -4.11 -8.82 15.21
C ALA A 281 -5.26 -9.68 14.68
N GLU A 282 -5.75 -10.62 15.48
CA GLU A 282 -6.82 -11.56 15.07
C GLU A 282 -8.12 -10.83 14.72
N ASP A 283 -8.37 -9.68 15.34
CA ASP A 283 -9.61 -8.90 15.18
C ASP A 283 -9.50 -7.72 14.19
N GLY A 284 -8.37 -7.57 13.50
CA GLY A 284 -8.12 -6.38 12.64
C GLY A 284 -7.73 -5.15 13.47
N CYS A 285 -7.62 -4.01 12.79
CA CYS A 285 -7.30 -2.73 13.41
C CYS A 285 -8.05 -1.58 12.73
N VAL A 286 -7.95 -0.39 13.31
CA VAL A 286 -8.39 0.87 12.70
C VAL A 286 -7.23 1.50 11.97
N SER A 287 -7.45 1.85 10.70
CA SER A 287 -6.51 2.58 9.86
C SER A 287 -6.91 4.04 9.74
N TYR A 288 -6.02 4.94 10.10
CA TYR A 288 -6.09 6.38 9.86
C TYR A 288 -5.14 6.69 8.71
N ALA A 289 -5.62 6.61 7.48
CA ALA A 289 -4.83 6.86 6.28
C ALA A 289 -4.76 8.36 6.00
N ILE A 290 -3.57 8.93 6.08
CA ILE A 290 -3.29 10.36 5.92
C ILE A 290 -2.61 10.52 4.56
N SER A 291 -3.29 11.12 3.60
CA SER A 291 -2.84 11.15 2.21
C SER A 291 -2.77 12.56 1.67
N TRP A 292 -1.79 12.80 0.81
CA TRP A 292 -1.71 14.01 0.00
C TRP A 292 -2.61 13.90 -1.22
N ILE A 293 -3.53 14.83 -1.37
CA ILE A 293 -4.28 15.02 -2.60
C ILE A 293 -3.62 16.13 -3.39
N ALA A 294 -2.83 15.72 -4.38
CA ALA A 294 -2.13 16.62 -5.29
C ALA A 294 -3.06 17.14 -6.38
N PRO A 295 -2.79 18.33 -6.96
CA PRO A 295 -3.49 18.78 -8.14
C PRO A 295 -3.25 17.81 -9.31
N GLU A 296 -4.25 17.57 -10.14
CA GLU A 296 -4.40 16.69 -11.33
C GLU A 296 -3.15 16.14 -12.07
N ILE A 297 -2.05 15.87 -11.38
CA ILE A 297 -0.83 15.33 -11.96
C ILE A 297 -0.64 13.91 -11.41
N THR A 298 -0.58 12.94 -12.29
CA THR A 298 -0.18 11.58 -11.93
C THR A 298 1.27 11.61 -11.43
N ILE A 299 1.43 11.56 -10.10
CA ILE A 299 2.74 11.44 -9.47
C ILE A 299 3.07 9.95 -9.42
N THR A 300 4.12 9.55 -10.13
CA THR A 300 4.69 8.21 -10.04
C THR A 300 5.98 8.27 -9.22
N GLU A 301 6.42 7.14 -8.65
CA GLU A 301 7.69 7.01 -7.92
C GLU A 301 8.90 7.55 -8.69
N GLU A 302 8.82 7.62 -10.01
CA GLU A 302 9.91 8.01 -10.92
C GLU A 302 9.68 9.38 -11.54
N SER A 303 8.57 10.05 -11.22
CA SER A 303 8.24 11.36 -11.79
C SER A 303 9.17 12.43 -11.25
N ARG A 304 9.90 13.11 -12.17
CA ARG A 304 10.63 14.32 -11.82
C ARG A 304 9.67 15.48 -11.62
N LEU A 305 9.33 15.75 -10.38
CA LEU A 305 8.46 16.87 -10.02
C LEU A 305 9.09 18.22 -10.38
N LYS A 306 8.28 19.15 -10.89
CA LYS A 306 8.68 20.55 -11.05
C LYS A 306 9.03 21.16 -9.69
N ARG A 307 9.92 22.15 -9.66
CA ARG A 307 10.40 22.79 -8.42
C ARG A 307 9.25 23.28 -7.51
N ALA A 308 8.22 23.86 -8.09
CA ALA A 308 7.06 24.34 -7.31
C ALA A 308 6.32 23.19 -6.61
N MET A 309 6.16 22.06 -7.26
CA MET A 309 5.53 20.88 -6.67
C MET A 309 6.41 20.22 -5.59
N ARG A 310 7.73 20.29 -5.73
CA ARG A 310 8.63 19.80 -4.66
C ARG A 310 8.52 20.63 -3.38
N LEU A 311 8.38 21.95 -3.52
CA LEU A 311 8.16 22.83 -2.37
C LEU A 311 6.78 22.61 -1.74
N ASP A 312 5.75 22.45 -2.57
CA ASP A 312 4.39 22.12 -2.13
C ASP A 312 4.38 20.79 -1.37
N ARG A 313 5.05 19.77 -1.92
CA ARG A 313 5.22 18.45 -1.29
C ARG A 313 5.87 18.55 0.09
N LEU A 314 6.95 19.32 0.26
CA LEU A 314 7.58 19.49 1.56
C LEU A 314 6.62 20.08 2.60
N THR A 315 5.85 21.11 2.24
CA THR A 315 4.84 21.69 3.14
C THR A 315 3.76 20.66 3.52
N VAL A 316 3.37 19.81 2.57
CA VAL A 316 2.37 18.76 2.82
C VAL A 316 2.94 17.63 3.68
N ILE A 317 4.22 17.26 3.51
CA ILE A 317 4.90 16.26 4.35
C ILE A 317 4.87 16.72 5.82
N ASP A 318 5.26 17.95 6.10
CA ASP A 318 5.24 18.51 7.47
C ASP A 318 3.82 18.42 8.08
N ALA A 319 2.80 18.70 7.28
CA ALA A 319 1.40 18.63 7.71
C ALA A 319 0.96 17.19 7.99
N ILE A 320 1.29 16.24 7.10
CA ILE A 320 0.98 14.81 7.25
C ILE A 320 1.66 14.24 8.49
N GLU A 321 2.95 14.53 8.70
CA GLU A 321 3.67 14.08 9.87
C GLU A 321 3.09 14.66 11.18
N ALA A 322 2.71 15.94 11.18
CA ALA A 322 2.09 16.55 12.34
C ALA A 322 0.75 15.90 12.69
N VAL A 323 -0.08 15.57 11.69
CA VAL A 323 -1.35 14.84 11.88
C VAL A 323 -1.09 13.43 12.37
N ALA A 324 -0.12 12.72 11.76
CA ALA A 324 0.21 11.35 12.14
C ALA A 324 0.66 11.26 13.61
N ARG A 325 1.52 12.18 14.08
CA ARG A 325 1.93 12.26 15.50
C ARG A 325 0.73 12.46 16.42
N GLN A 326 -0.19 13.40 16.09
CA GLN A 326 -1.37 13.67 16.92
C GLN A 326 -2.32 12.47 17.00
N LEU A 327 -2.52 11.76 15.86
CA LEU A 327 -3.35 10.56 15.82
C LEU A 327 -2.68 9.40 16.57
N ALA A 328 -1.39 9.17 16.37
CA ALA A 328 -0.65 8.12 17.05
C ALA A 328 -0.64 8.33 18.58
N GLU A 329 -0.45 9.58 19.04
CA GLU A 329 -0.53 9.93 20.46
C GLU A 329 -1.94 9.71 21.03
N ALA A 330 -2.99 10.13 20.30
CA ALA A 330 -4.37 10.01 20.76
C ALA A 330 -4.89 8.56 20.78
N THR A 331 -4.35 7.71 19.94
CA THR A 331 -4.83 6.33 19.76
C THR A 331 -3.83 5.27 20.21
N ASN A 332 -2.66 5.67 20.74
CA ASN A 332 -1.53 4.77 21.00
C ASN A 332 -1.19 3.91 19.79
N GLY A 333 -1.31 4.50 18.59
CA GLY A 333 -1.15 3.81 17.32
C GLY A 333 0.29 3.80 16.81
N VAL A 334 0.57 2.90 15.88
CA VAL A 334 1.86 2.79 15.20
C VAL A 334 1.77 3.50 13.85
N ILE A 335 2.77 4.33 13.53
CA ILE A 335 2.86 5.03 12.26
C ILE A 335 3.59 4.16 11.27
N ILE A 336 3.04 4.00 10.08
CA ILE A 336 3.66 3.30 8.94
C ILE A 336 3.62 4.19 7.69
N ASP A 337 4.61 4.01 6.81
CA ASP A 337 4.64 4.70 5.51
C ASP A 337 3.86 3.93 4.42
N GLU A 338 3.90 4.45 3.19
CA GLU A 338 3.25 3.82 2.03
C GLU A 338 3.83 2.44 1.68
N ASP A 339 5.04 2.15 2.13
CA ASP A 339 5.73 0.87 1.92
C ASP A 339 5.55 -0.11 3.07
N ASP A 340 4.68 0.20 4.03
CA ASP A 340 4.40 -0.57 5.24
C ASP A 340 5.58 -0.62 6.24
N PHE A 341 6.55 0.26 6.13
CA PHE A 341 7.61 0.38 7.12
C PHE A 341 7.16 1.21 8.33
N VAL A 342 7.51 0.73 9.51
CA VAL A 342 7.30 1.49 10.74
C VAL A 342 8.17 2.74 10.74
N VAL A 343 7.55 3.87 11.05
CA VAL A 343 8.20 5.19 11.08
C VAL A 343 8.12 5.78 12.48
N THR A 344 9.25 6.29 12.94
CA THR A 344 9.31 7.14 14.15
C THR A 344 9.46 8.59 13.72
N LEU A 345 8.52 9.45 14.11
CA LEU A 345 8.47 10.88 13.76
C LEU A 345 8.90 11.77 14.93
#